data_c32a90403f9351030677aa895fdaeae1
#
_entry.id   c32a90403f9351030677aa895fdaeae1
#
_cell.length_a   1.000
_cell.length_b   1.000
_cell.length_c   1.000
_cell.angle_alpha   90.00
_cell.angle_beta   90.00
_cell.angle_gamma   90.00
#
_symmetry.space_group_name_H-M   'P 1'
#
loop_
_entity.id
_entity.type
_entity.pdbx_description
1 polymer ?
#
loop_
_entity_poly.entity_id
_entity_poly.type
_entity_poly.pdbx_seq_one_letter_code
_entity_poly.pdbx_strand_id
1 'polypeptide(L)'
;MVVVLKIDGNTRTIAPLQLLYVYFASLPLPLFLPFFQFPLSKRLSVFKNALIYRIAPTWTANSELIEAGLEAARYVECGASQEKSVGWTEPRGEANGVLVEAVGGQLMLKLMIEVKAVPSSVVNRKAKEQLAAIEAGTGRKPGKRETKEIKEDIKLALMPMAFTKLGAVAVWIDPKASILTIDAASQAKADEVITYLVKCLDGFSLLPINPQTSCAVAMSEWLSSQEPPAGFTIDRECELKSPDETKAVVRYSRHALDIDEVRQHITSGKVPTKLAMTWGGRVSFLLTDTFQIKKIAFLEGVFEGTSQEKEDGFDVDTAIATGELRQLIPDLIAALGGEMAI
;
A
#
# COMPACT_ATOMS: atom_id res chain seq x y z
N MET A 1 24.75 -19.35 -16.01
CA MET A 1 25.99 -18.57 -15.87
C MET A 1 27.14 -19.57 -15.90
N VAL A 2 27.94 -19.55 -16.94
CA VAL A 2 29.08 -20.45 -17.11
C VAL A 2 30.30 -19.74 -16.51
N VAL A 3 30.92 -20.33 -15.51
CA VAL A 3 32.16 -19.79 -14.91
C VAL A 3 33.32 -20.53 -15.51
N VAL A 4 34.25 -19.80 -16.13
CA VAL A 4 35.49 -20.34 -16.69
C VAL A 4 36.63 -20.05 -15.71
N LEU A 5 37.24 -21.07 -15.15
CA LEU A 5 38.43 -20.97 -14.32
C LEU A 5 39.67 -21.47 -15.08
N LYS A 6 40.73 -20.71 -15.05
CA LYS A 6 42.02 -21.03 -15.66
C LYS A 6 42.99 -21.48 -14.56
N ILE A 7 43.35 -22.73 -14.55
CA ILE A 7 44.35 -23.29 -13.63
C ILE A 7 45.35 -24.10 -14.52
N ASP A 8 46.61 -23.81 -14.38
CA ASP A 8 47.75 -24.49 -15.00
C ASP A 8 47.70 -24.66 -16.53
N GLY A 9 47.34 -23.57 -17.22
CA GLY A 9 47.51 -23.49 -18.67
C GLY A 9 46.47 -24.25 -19.51
N ASN A 10 45.51 -24.97 -18.91
CA ASN A 10 44.49 -25.71 -19.63
C ASN A 10 43.06 -25.25 -19.26
N THR A 11 42.21 -25.13 -20.27
CA THR A 11 40.81 -24.69 -20.11
C THR A 11 39.89 -25.90 -20.07
N ARG A 12 39.17 -26.12 -18.98
CA ARG A 12 38.10 -27.13 -18.91
C ARG A 12 36.78 -26.47 -18.48
N THR A 13 35.72 -26.81 -19.19
CA THR A 13 34.35 -26.39 -18.89
C THR A 13 33.70 -27.42 -17.97
N ILE A 14 33.20 -27.02 -16.81
CA ILE A 14 32.55 -27.93 -15.85
C ILE A 14 31.12 -27.42 -15.59
N ALA A 15 30.17 -28.32 -15.63
CA ALA A 15 28.75 -28.05 -15.36
C ALA A 15 28.51 -27.81 -13.85
N PRO A 16 27.52 -26.98 -13.47
CA PRO A 16 27.49 -26.27 -12.17
C PRO A 16 27.09 -27.10 -10.94
N LEU A 17 26.90 -28.40 -11.03
CA LEU A 17 26.40 -29.21 -9.89
C LEU A 17 27.42 -30.15 -9.21
N GLN A 18 28.60 -30.31 -9.74
CA GLN A 18 29.60 -31.20 -9.15
C GLN A 18 30.73 -30.53 -8.38
N LEU A 19 30.83 -29.21 -8.37
CA LEU A 19 31.95 -28.48 -7.72
C LEU A 19 31.79 -28.25 -6.23
N LEU A 20 30.63 -28.50 -5.66
CA LEU A 20 30.38 -28.22 -4.22
C LEU A 20 30.80 -29.36 -3.27
N TYR A 21 31.05 -30.58 -3.81
CA TYR A 21 31.32 -31.75 -2.94
C TYR A 21 32.78 -32.11 -2.75
N VAL A 22 33.68 -31.61 -3.57
CA VAL A 22 35.11 -32.05 -3.56
C VAL A 22 36.00 -31.13 -2.69
N TYR A 23 35.55 -29.94 -2.36
CA TYR A 23 36.39 -28.96 -1.61
C TYR A 23 36.23 -28.97 -0.08
N PHE A 24 35.29 -29.77 0.45
CA PHE A 24 35.00 -29.77 1.91
C PHE A 24 35.66 -30.90 2.69
N ALA A 25 36.43 -31.76 2.05
CA ALA A 25 36.99 -32.96 2.71
C ALA A 25 38.43 -32.82 3.29
N SER A 26 39.09 -31.65 3.23
CA SER A 26 40.51 -31.54 3.58
C SER A 26 40.91 -30.30 4.40
N LEU A 27 40.04 -29.77 5.25
CA LEU A 27 40.43 -28.70 6.19
C LEU A 27 40.10 -29.07 7.66
N PRO A 28 41.07 -28.98 8.61
CA PRO A 28 40.79 -29.22 10.01
C PRO A 28 40.02 -28.06 10.64
N LEU A 29 38.92 -28.39 11.32
CA LEU A 29 38.16 -27.49 12.19
C LEU A 29 38.97 -27.06 13.43
N PRO A 30 38.79 -25.86 14.07
CA PRO A 30 37.59 -25.01 13.99
C PRO A 30 37.89 -23.53 13.70
N LEU A 31 37.25 -22.93 12.79
CA LEU A 31 37.17 -21.48 12.71
C LEU A 31 35.69 -21.07 12.67
N PHE A 32 35.27 -20.26 13.60
CA PHE A 32 33.98 -19.61 13.70
C PHE A 32 33.48 -19.16 12.33
N LEU A 33 32.54 -19.91 11.74
CA LEU A 33 31.73 -19.42 10.67
C LEU A 33 30.79 -18.35 11.29
N PRO A 34 30.79 -17.11 10.81
CA PRO A 34 29.68 -16.19 11.15
C PRO A 34 28.41 -16.88 10.68
N PHE A 35 27.48 -17.04 11.59
CA PHE A 35 26.11 -17.40 11.27
C PHE A 35 25.65 -16.49 10.13
N PHE A 36 25.58 -17.01 8.92
CA PHE A 36 24.77 -16.40 7.90
C PHE A 36 23.33 -16.49 8.40
N GLN A 37 22.90 -15.47 9.13
CA GLN A 37 21.50 -15.23 9.35
C GLN A 37 20.91 -15.01 7.97
N PHE A 38 20.26 -16.05 7.44
CA PHE A 38 19.29 -15.84 6.36
C PHE A 38 18.37 -14.71 6.83
N PRO A 39 18.12 -13.69 6.00
CA PRO A 39 17.20 -12.65 6.39
C PRO A 39 15.90 -13.34 6.78
N LEU A 40 15.48 -13.14 8.04
CA LEU A 40 14.17 -13.56 8.52
C LEU A 40 13.15 -13.23 7.43
N SER A 41 12.33 -14.19 7.06
CA SER A 41 11.23 -13.99 6.12
C SER A 41 10.55 -12.67 6.48
N LYS A 42 10.51 -11.72 5.54
CA LYS A 42 9.81 -10.44 5.73
C LYS A 42 8.40 -10.79 6.22
N ARG A 43 8.12 -10.60 7.51
CA ARG A 43 6.75 -10.65 8.01
C ARG A 43 5.95 -9.71 7.14
N LEU A 44 4.86 -10.18 6.58
CA LEU A 44 3.98 -9.36 5.75
C LEU A 44 3.38 -8.30 6.67
N SER A 45 3.78 -7.05 6.50
CA SER A 45 3.10 -5.94 7.16
C SER A 45 1.65 -5.92 6.70
N VAL A 46 0.70 -6.09 7.63
CA VAL A 46 -0.74 -6.05 7.37
C VAL A 46 -1.14 -4.71 6.77
N PHE A 47 -0.50 -3.63 7.21
CA PHE A 47 -0.73 -2.27 6.70
C PHE A 47 0.57 -1.68 6.14
N LYS A 48 0.52 -1.20 4.90
CA LYS A 48 1.56 -0.40 4.25
C LYS A 48 1.24 1.09 4.26
N ASN A 49 -0.05 1.41 4.34
CA ASN A 49 -0.55 2.77 4.40
C ASN A 49 -1.75 2.79 5.36
N ALA A 50 -2.12 3.97 5.84
CA ALA A 50 -3.32 4.17 6.62
C ALA A 50 -3.99 5.48 6.20
N LEU A 51 -5.15 5.35 5.56
CA LEU A 51 -6.09 6.44 5.40
C LEU A 51 -7.17 6.27 6.47
N ILE A 52 -7.29 7.27 7.33
CA ILE A 52 -8.00 7.16 8.60
C ILE A 52 -9.25 8.03 8.56
N TYR A 53 -10.36 7.46 9.02
CA TYR A 53 -11.66 8.11 9.07
C TYR A 53 -12.31 7.91 10.43
N ARG A 54 -13.11 8.86 10.85
CA ARG A 54 -14.00 8.77 12.00
C ARG A 54 -15.31 8.11 11.56
N ILE A 55 -15.73 7.08 12.27
CA ILE A 55 -17.06 6.48 12.08
C ILE A 55 -18.08 7.38 12.77
N ALA A 56 -19.17 7.71 12.07
CA ALA A 56 -20.20 8.58 12.63
C ALA A 56 -20.82 7.96 13.90
N PRO A 57 -21.12 8.77 14.93
CA PRO A 57 -21.62 8.28 16.22
C PRO A 57 -22.97 7.56 16.14
N THR A 58 -23.71 7.79 15.06
CA THR A 58 -25.01 7.15 14.81
C THR A 58 -24.90 5.68 14.39
N TRP A 59 -23.70 5.21 14.07
CA TRP A 59 -23.45 3.84 13.65
C TRP A 59 -22.57 3.10 14.66
N THR A 60 -22.97 1.88 15.01
CA THR A 60 -22.22 1.04 15.96
C THR A 60 -21.72 -0.21 15.25
N ALA A 61 -20.44 -0.49 15.39
CA ALA A 61 -19.83 -1.66 14.80
C ALA A 61 -20.34 -2.95 15.49
N ASN A 62 -21.02 -3.79 14.71
CA ASN A 62 -21.46 -5.13 15.11
C ASN A 62 -20.94 -6.12 14.06
N SER A 63 -20.10 -7.07 14.48
CA SER A 63 -19.45 -8.02 13.56
C SER A 63 -20.45 -8.87 12.77
N GLU A 64 -21.55 -9.31 13.41
CA GLU A 64 -22.57 -10.14 12.76
C GLU A 64 -23.34 -9.36 11.69
N LEU A 65 -23.70 -8.10 11.99
CA LEU A 65 -24.39 -7.23 11.01
C LEU A 65 -23.46 -6.84 9.87
N ILE A 66 -22.18 -6.59 10.15
CA ILE A 66 -21.18 -6.32 9.12
C ILE A 66 -21.03 -7.56 8.23
N GLU A 67 -20.82 -8.74 8.80
CA GLU A 67 -20.69 -10.01 8.07
C GLU A 67 -21.88 -10.22 7.12
N ALA A 68 -23.10 -10.11 7.64
CA ALA A 68 -24.33 -10.28 6.86
C ALA A 68 -24.43 -9.25 5.71
N GLY A 69 -24.04 -8.01 5.95
CA GLY A 69 -24.04 -6.96 4.93
C GLY A 69 -23.00 -7.20 3.83
N LEU A 70 -21.82 -7.68 4.19
CA LEU A 70 -20.74 -7.96 3.24
C LEU A 70 -21.01 -9.21 2.39
N GLU A 71 -21.71 -10.21 2.94
CA GLU A 71 -21.98 -11.48 2.26
C GLU A 71 -22.72 -11.27 0.91
N ALA A 72 -23.64 -10.32 0.84
CA ALA A 72 -24.34 -9.98 -0.41
C ALA A 72 -23.42 -9.42 -1.52
N ALA A 73 -22.23 -8.96 -1.14
CA ALA A 73 -21.20 -8.41 -2.02
C ALA A 73 -19.90 -9.19 -1.96
N ARG A 74 -19.96 -10.50 -1.67
CA ARG A 74 -18.80 -11.40 -1.68
C ARG A 74 -18.14 -11.37 -3.05
N TYR A 75 -16.82 -11.43 -3.06
CA TYR A 75 -16.04 -11.37 -4.30
C TYR A 75 -16.34 -12.56 -5.21
N VAL A 76 -16.56 -12.23 -6.49
CA VAL A 76 -16.69 -13.19 -7.59
C VAL A 76 -15.71 -12.79 -8.68
N GLU A 77 -15.01 -13.76 -9.25
CA GLU A 77 -14.07 -13.52 -10.34
C GLU A 77 -14.71 -12.85 -11.56
N CYS A 78 -13.91 -12.06 -12.28
CA CYS A 78 -14.34 -11.39 -13.51
C CYS A 78 -14.85 -12.38 -14.55
N GLY A 79 -16.10 -12.22 -14.99
CA GLY A 79 -16.63 -12.91 -16.16
C GLY A 79 -15.82 -12.64 -17.43
N ALA A 80 -16.06 -13.40 -18.50
CA ALA A 80 -15.29 -13.34 -19.74
C ALA A 80 -15.21 -11.93 -20.34
N SER A 81 -16.32 -11.20 -20.37
CA SER A 81 -16.44 -9.85 -20.94
C SER A 81 -16.39 -8.73 -19.89
N GLN A 82 -16.24 -9.06 -18.62
CA GLN A 82 -16.22 -8.09 -17.53
C GLN A 82 -14.81 -7.51 -17.37
N GLU A 83 -14.71 -6.18 -17.33
CA GLU A 83 -13.43 -5.47 -17.19
C GLU A 83 -12.95 -5.42 -15.74
N LYS A 84 -13.86 -5.38 -14.77
CA LYS A 84 -13.56 -5.22 -13.35
C LYS A 84 -14.57 -5.97 -12.50
N SER A 85 -14.09 -6.67 -11.48
CA SER A 85 -14.88 -7.23 -10.39
C SER A 85 -14.34 -6.72 -9.05
N VAL A 86 -15.26 -6.42 -8.13
CA VAL A 86 -14.92 -5.95 -6.78
C VAL A 86 -15.89 -6.61 -5.81
N GLY A 87 -15.35 -7.13 -4.71
CA GLY A 87 -16.16 -7.76 -3.68
C GLY A 87 -15.35 -8.05 -2.42
N TRP A 88 -16.04 -8.40 -1.35
CA TRP A 88 -15.44 -8.73 -0.06
C TRP A 88 -14.94 -10.17 -0.07
N THR A 89 -13.79 -10.39 0.54
CA THR A 89 -13.15 -11.70 0.64
C THR A 89 -12.59 -11.91 2.04
N GLU A 90 -12.30 -13.15 2.36
CA GLU A 90 -11.78 -13.57 3.65
C GLU A 90 -10.46 -12.87 3.96
N PRO A 91 -10.32 -12.17 5.11
CA PRO A 91 -9.07 -11.53 5.50
C PRO A 91 -7.90 -12.51 5.62
N ARG A 92 -8.13 -13.71 6.18
CA ARG A 92 -7.12 -14.77 6.30
C ARG A 92 -6.79 -15.43 4.95
N GLY A 93 -7.70 -15.38 3.99
CA GLY A 93 -7.56 -16.05 2.70
C GLY A 93 -8.00 -17.52 2.71
N GLU A 94 -8.75 -17.93 3.72
CA GLU A 94 -9.36 -19.26 3.82
C GLU A 94 -10.66 -19.30 3.00
N ALA A 95 -10.74 -20.19 2.04
CA ALA A 95 -11.90 -20.29 1.17
C ALA A 95 -13.19 -20.58 2.00
N ASN A 96 -14.24 -19.80 1.77
CA ASN A 96 -15.52 -19.85 2.49
C ASN A 96 -15.42 -19.51 3.98
N GLY A 97 -14.37 -18.85 4.42
CA GLY A 97 -14.22 -18.30 5.75
C GLY A 97 -15.10 -17.07 5.97
N VAL A 98 -14.99 -16.48 7.15
CA VAL A 98 -15.69 -15.23 7.50
C VAL A 98 -15.09 -14.03 6.75
N LEU A 99 -15.93 -13.06 6.46
CA LEU A 99 -15.53 -11.79 5.83
C LEU A 99 -15.09 -10.74 6.85
N VAL A 100 -15.45 -10.95 8.12
CA VAL A 100 -15.08 -10.10 9.27
C VAL A 100 -14.31 -10.91 10.29
N GLU A 101 -13.01 -10.68 10.39
CA GLU A 101 -12.17 -11.32 11.41
C GLU A 101 -12.03 -10.42 12.63
N ALA A 102 -12.30 -10.98 13.80
CA ALA A 102 -12.18 -10.29 15.08
C ALA A 102 -10.89 -10.70 15.80
N VAL A 103 -9.90 -9.82 15.86
CA VAL A 103 -8.62 -10.04 16.53
C VAL A 103 -8.42 -9.00 17.63
N GLY A 104 -8.38 -9.44 18.90
CA GLY A 104 -8.19 -8.54 20.04
C GLY A 104 -9.27 -7.43 20.17
N GLY A 105 -10.49 -7.69 19.68
CA GLY A 105 -11.58 -6.71 19.64
C GLY A 105 -11.47 -5.70 18.49
N GLN A 106 -10.57 -5.93 17.56
CA GLN A 106 -10.43 -5.18 16.31
C GLN A 106 -11.08 -5.98 15.18
N LEU A 107 -11.75 -5.31 14.24
CA LEU A 107 -12.41 -5.97 13.11
C LEU A 107 -11.61 -5.74 11.84
N MET A 108 -11.24 -6.85 11.19
CA MET A 108 -10.50 -6.84 9.93
C MET A 108 -11.38 -7.33 8.79
N LEU A 109 -11.38 -6.55 7.70
CA LEU A 109 -12.08 -6.84 6.46
C LEU A 109 -11.10 -6.75 5.30
N LYS A 110 -11.42 -7.37 4.17
CA LYS A 110 -10.59 -7.32 2.97
C LYS A 110 -11.45 -7.19 1.71
N LEU A 111 -11.23 -6.12 0.96
CA LEU A 111 -11.86 -5.91 -0.35
C LEU A 111 -10.91 -6.41 -1.45
N MET A 112 -11.39 -7.33 -2.28
CA MET A 112 -10.69 -7.80 -3.46
C MET A 112 -11.12 -6.97 -4.67
N ILE A 113 -10.16 -6.59 -5.49
CA ILE A 113 -10.37 -5.85 -6.73
C ILE A 113 -9.63 -6.56 -7.83
N GLU A 114 -10.36 -7.06 -8.79
CA GLU A 114 -9.83 -7.69 -9.99
C GLU A 114 -10.07 -6.80 -11.20
N VAL A 115 -9.04 -6.58 -11.99
CA VAL A 115 -9.12 -5.78 -13.22
C VAL A 115 -8.48 -6.55 -14.36
N LYS A 116 -9.21 -6.71 -15.45
CA LYS A 116 -8.67 -7.21 -16.72
C LYS A 116 -8.09 -6.06 -17.52
N ALA A 117 -6.81 -6.17 -17.85
CA ALA A 117 -6.09 -5.15 -18.59
C ALA A 117 -5.82 -5.61 -20.03
N VAL A 118 -6.51 -4.99 -20.99
CA VAL A 118 -6.15 -5.10 -22.39
C VAL A 118 -5.20 -3.95 -22.75
N PRO A 119 -3.92 -4.24 -23.12
CA PRO A 119 -2.96 -3.19 -23.41
C PRO A 119 -3.45 -2.30 -24.57
N SER A 120 -3.49 -0.99 -24.36
CA SER A 120 -3.93 -0.02 -25.36
C SER A 120 -3.08 -0.05 -26.65
N SER A 121 -1.81 -0.43 -26.54
CA SER A 121 -0.91 -0.64 -27.71
C SER A 121 -1.42 -1.75 -28.63
N VAL A 122 -1.94 -2.87 -28.05
CA VAL A 122 -2.50 -3.99 -28.83
C VAL A 122 -3.80 -3.56 -29.49
N VAL A 123 -4.70 -2.89 -28.75
CA VAL A 123 -5.94 -2.35 -29.28
C VAL A 123 -5.69 -1.39 -30.44
N ASN A 124 -4.76 -0.43 -30.26
CA ASN A 124 -4.42 0.55 -31.28
C ASN A 124 -3.81 -0.08 -32.53
N ARG A 125 -2.93 -1.11 -32.39
CA ARG A 125 -2.36 -1.84 -33.51
C ARG A 125 -3.45 -2.54 -34.33
N LYS A 126 -4.31 -3.34 -33.67
CA LYS A 126 -5.42 -4.03 -34.36
C LYS A 126 -6.44 -3.06 -34.98
N ALA A 127 -6.73 -1.94 -34.29
CA ALA A 127 -7.57 -0.90 -34.85
C ALA A 127 -6.98 -0.28 -36.13
N LYS A 128 -5.67 -0.02 -36.15
CA LYS A 128 -4.98 0.49 -37.35
C LYS A 128 -5.08 -0.49 -38.51
N GLU A 129 -4.90 -1.79 -38.27
CA GLU A 129 -5.02 -2.85 -39.27
C GLU A 129 -6.46 -2.90 -39.84
N GLN A 130 -7.47 -2.87 -38.97
CA GLN A 130 -8.86 -2.92 -39.36
C GLN A 130 -9.32 -1.64 -40.10
N LEU A 131 -8.89 -0.46 -39.65
CA LEU A 131 -9.15 0.81 -40.33
C LEU A 131 -8.55 0.86 -41.72
N ALA A 132 -7.32 0.36 -41.91
CA ALA A 132 -6.69 0.25 -43.21
C ALA A 132 -7.43 -0.71 -44.16
N ALA A 133 -7.94 -1.83 -43.63
CA ALA A 133 -8.76 -2.78 -44.41
C ALA A 133 -10.08 -2.15 -44.87
N ILE A 134 -10.76 -1.37 -44.00
CA ILE A 134 -11.95 -0.64 -44.35
C ILE A 134 -11.70 0.42 -45.42
N GLU A 135 -10.62 1.19 -45.28
CA GLU A 135 -10.21 2.21 -46.26
C GLU A 135 -9.92 1.58 -47.63
N ALA A 136 -9.18 0.48 -47.64
CA ALA A 136 -8.87 -0.28 -48.87
C ALA A 136 -10.12 -0.86 -49.54
N GLY A 137 -11.07 -1.37 -48.76
CA GLY A 137 -12.30 -1.98 -49.29
C GLY A 137 -13.39 -0.98 -49.73
N THR A 138 -13.48 0.17 -49.06
CA THR A 138 -14.55 1.15 -49.27
C THR A 138 -14.10 2.42 -49.96
N GLY A 139 -12.78 2.66 -50.11
CA GLY A 139 -12.22 3.92 -50.61
C GLY A 139 -12.43 5.13 -49.68
N ARG A 140 -13.03 4.90 -48.49
CA ARG A 140 -13.38 5.93 -47.51
C ARG A 140 -12.58 5.76 -46.24
N LYS A 141 -12.00 6.85 -45.74
CA LYS A 141 -11.34 6.86 -44.44
C LYS A 141 -12.37 6.90 -43.31
N PRO A 142 -12.34 5.95 -42.34
CA PRO A 142 -13.27 5.92 -41.20
C PRO A 142 -13.21 7.19 -40.36
N GLY A 143 -14.36 7.67 -39.91
CA GLY A 143 -14.47 8.85 -39.08
C GLY A 143 -14.06 8.60 -37.63
N LYS A 144 -13.97 9.70 -36.84
CA LYS A 144 -13.56 9.61 -35.40
C LYS A 144 -14.47 8.71 -34.57
N ARG A 145 -15.80 8.77 -34.81
CA ARG A 145 -16.79 7.96 -34.09
C ARG A 145 -16.61 6.47 -34.43
N GLU A 146 -16.55 6.13 -35.69
CA GLU A 146 -16.34 4.78 -36.21
C GLU A 146 -15.00 4.19 -35.70
N THR A 147 -13.93 5.02 -35.66
CA THR A 147 -12.65 4.64 -35.10
C THR A 147 -12.75 4.29 -33.60
N LYS A 148 -13.58 5.03 -32.84
CA LYS A 148 -13.81 4.76 -31.41
C LYS A 148 -14.56 3.45 -31.21
N GLU A 149 -15.64 3.24 -31.96
CA GLU A 149 -16.45 2.02 -31.95
C GLU A 149 -15.58 0.78 -32.26
N ILE A 150 -14.77 0.84 -33.32
CA ILE A 150 -13.83 -0.24 -33.68
C ILE A 150 -12.84 -0.56 -32.53
N LYS A 151 -12.33 0.46 -31.84
CA LYS A 151 -11.45 0.23 -30.70
C LYS A 151 -12.15 -0.42 -29.51
N GLU A 152 -13.40 -0.04 -29.23
CA GLU A 152 -14.22 -0.64 -28.20
C GLU A 152 -14.55 -2.10 -28.52
N ASP A 153 -14.91 -2.41 -29.76
CA ASP A 153 -15.16 -3.78 -30.22
C ASP A 153 -13.94 -4.66 -30.12
N ILE A 154 -12.77 -4.14 -30.53
CA ILE A 154 -11.48 -4.85 -30.39
C ILE A 154 -11.15 -5.10 -28.93
N LYS A 155 -11.37 -4.10 -28.05
CA LYS A 155 -11.16 -4.25 -26.60
C LYS A 155 -12.04 -5.37 -26.04
N LEU A 156 -13.32 -5.38 -26.38
CA LEU A 156 -14.28 -6.41 -25.96
C LEU A 156 -13.88 -7.81 -26.47
N ALA A 157 -13.47 -7.91 -27.74
CA ALA A 157 -13.02 -9.17 -28.32
C ALA A 157 -11.73 -9.73 -27.67
N LEU A 158 -10.88 -8.86 -27.13
CA LEU A 158 -9.66 -9.24 -26.44
C LEU A 158 -9.86 -9.51 -24.94
N MET A 159 -10.96 -9.06 -24.35
CA MET A 159 -11.24 -9.16 -22.92
C MET A 159 -11.18 -10.61 -22.37
N PRO A 160 -11.73 -11.63 -23.05
CA PRO A 160 -11.66 -13.01 -22.57
C PRO A 160 -10.21 -13.57 -22.45
N MET A 161 -9.29 -13.01 -23.23
CA MET A 161 -7.88 -13.41 -23.24
C MET A 161 -6.99 -12.46 -22.44
N ALA A 162 -7.56 -11.45 -21.79
CA ALA A 162 -6.81 -10.45 -21.05
C ALA A 162 -6.30 -11.03 -19.74
N PHE A 163 -5.07 -10.66 -19.37
CA PHE A 163 -4.53 -10.97 -18.06
C PHE A 163 -5.27 -10.21 -16.97
N THR A 164 -5.54 -10.89 -15.88
CA THR A 164 -6.15 -10.30 -14.69
C THR A 164 -5.07 -9.78 -13.74
N LYS A 165 -5.34 -8.62 -13.14
CA LYS A 165 -4.57 -8.09 -12.04
C LYS A 165 -5.43 -8.09 -10.79
N LEU A 166 -5.04 -8.87 -9.80
CA LEU A 166 -5.66 -8.90 -8.49
C LEU A 166 -5.00 -7.88 -7.57
N GLY A 167 -5.81 -7.18 -6.81
CA GLY A 167 -5.37 -6.29 -5.74
C GLY A 167 -6.30 -6.41 -4.55
N ALA A 168 -5.74 -6.54 -3.36
CA ALA A 168 -6.49 -6.57 -2.11
C ALA A 168 -6.26 -5.29 -1.32
N VAL A 169 -7.29 -4.83 -0.61
CA VAL A 169 -7.23 -3.69 0.30
C VAL A 169 -7.71 -4.15 1.67
N ALA A 170 -6.83 -4.06 2.66
CA ALA A 170 -7.18 -4.32 4.04
C ALA A 170 -7.94 -3.13 4.62
N VAL A 171 -8.96 -3.44 5.42
CA VAL A 171 -9.76 -2.46 6.15
C VAL A 171 -9.80 -2.88 7.59
N TRP A 172 -9.54 -1.95 8.47
CA TRP A 172 -9.57 -2.14 9.92
C TRP A 172 -10.57 -1.20 10.56
N ILE A 173 -11.45 -1.74 11.40
CA ILE A 173 -12.36 -0.99 12.24
C ILE A 173 -11.94 -1.17 13.69
N ASP A 174 -11.69 -0.05 14.39
CA ASP A 174 -11.62 -0.01 15.85
C ASP A 174 -12.98 0.41 16.42
N PRO A 175 -13.77 -0.52 16.95
CA PRO A 175 -15.09 -0.20 17.49
C PRO A 175 -15.04 0.74 18.71
N LYS A 176 -13.97 0.66 19.51
CA LYS A 176 -13.83 1.45 20.74
C LYS A 176 -13.44 2.90 20.43
N ALA A 177 -12.54 3.08 19.49
CA ALA A 177 -12.09 4.41 19.06
C ALA A 177 -13.01 5.03 18.00
N SER A 178 -14.00 4.29 17.46
CA SER A 178 -14.84 4.70 16.33
C SER A 178 -13.99 5.18 15.14
N ILE A 179 -12.96 4.40 14.82
CA ILE A 179 -12.03 4.68 13.71
C ILE A 179 -12.14 3.57 12.67
N LEU A 180 -12.12 3.97 11.40
CA LEU A 180 -11.90 3.10 10.26
C LEU A 180 -10.58 3.47 9.59
N THR A 181 -9.75 2.48 9.31
CA THR A 181 -8.47 2.62 8.63
C THR A 181 -8.44 1.76 7.38
N ILE A 182 -8.02 2.34 6.25
CA ILE A 182 -7.94 1.66 4.96
C ILE A 182 -6.49 1.62 4.49
N ASP A 183 -5.96 0.41 4.15
CA ASP A 183 -4.64 0.28 3.54
C ASP A 183 -4.69 0.64 2.06
N ALA A 184 -4.74 1.90 1.77
CA ALA A 184 -4.78 2.40 0.40
C ALA A 184 -3.62 3.37 0.11
N ALA A 185 -3.01 3.24 -1.08
CA ALA A 185 -1.93 4.11 -1.51
C ALA A 185 -2.42 5.49 -2.00
N SER A 186 -3.72 5.63 -2.30
CA SER A 186 -4.32 6.87 -2.80
C SER A 186 -5.75 7.06 -2.29
N GLN A 187 -6.19 8.31 -2.27
CA GLN A 187 -7.56 8.68 -1.90
C GLN A 187 -8.60 7.97 -2.79
N ALA A 188 -8.41 7.97 -4.11
CA ALA A 188 -9.34 7.31 -5.04
C ALA A 188 -9.55 5.82 -4.73
N LYS A 189 -8.49 5.14 -4.23
CA LYS A 189 -8.58 3.74 -3.81
C LYS A 189 -9.38 3.58 -2.52
N ALA A 190 -9.18 4.49 -1.57
CA ALA A 190 -9.96 4.52 -0.34
C ALA A 190 -11.44 4.85 -0.60
N ASP A 191 -11.72 5.82 -1.48
CA ASP A 191 -13.08 6.19 -1.87
C ASP A 191 -13.84 5.03 -2.52
N GLU A 192 -13.13 4.20 -3.29
CA GLU A 192 -13.69 2.96 -3.83
C GLU A 192 -14.11 2.01 -2.70
N VAL A 193 -13.23 1.76 -1.71
CA VAL A 193 -13.54 0.91 -0.54
C VAL A 193 -14.73 1.48 0.24
N ILE A 194 -14.73 2.79 0.52
CA ILE A 194 -15.82 3.47 1.24
C ILE A 194 -17.14 3.30 0.50
N THR A 195 -17.13 3.43 -0.83
CA THR A 195 -18.32 3.23 -1.65
C THR A 195 -18.91 1.82 -1.48
N TYR A 196 -18.07 0.80 -1.41
CA TYR A 196 -18.54 -0.58 -1.19
C TYR A 196 -19.01 -0.80 0.24
N LEU A 197 -18.35 -0.20 1.26
CA LEU A 197 -18.82 -0.25 2.65
C LEU A 197 -20.21 0.38 2.81
N VAL A 198 -20.38 1.60 2.30
CA VAL A 198 -21.68 2.32 2.39
C VAL A 198 -22.81 1.59 1.67
N LYS A 199 -22.51 0.87 0.59
CA LYS A 199 -23.50 0.04 -0.10
C LYS A 199 -23.93 -1.21 0.67
N CYS A 200 -23.03 -1.76 1.48
CA CYS A 200 -23.26 -3.01 2.19
C CYS A 200 -23.78 -2.81 3.62
N LEU A 201 -23.53 -1.65 4.22
CA LEU A 201 -23.78 -1.39 5.64
C LEU A 201 -24.78 -0.26 5.81
N ASP A 202 -25.99 -0.60 6.22
CA ASP A 202 -27.06 0.37 6.42
C ASP A 202 -26.70 1.41 7.51
N GLY A 203 -26.93 2.69 7.21
CA GLY A 203 -26.65 3.81 8.10
C GLY A 203 -25.15 4.09 8.33
N PHE A 204 -24.25 3.34 7.68
CA PHE A 204 -22.81 3.57 7.80
C PHE A 204 -22.40 4.87 7.12
N SER A 205 -21.70 5.71 7.87
CA SER A 205 -21.13 6.95 7.34
C SER A 205 -19.80 7.28 8.01
N LEU A 206 -18.95 7.96 7.26
CA LEU A 206 -17.60 8.31 7.66
C LEU A 206 -17.38 9.82 7.58
N LEU A 207 -16.56 10.32 8.48
CA LEU A 207 -16.10 11.70 8.52
C LEU A 207 -14.56 11.68 8.38
N PRO A 208 -13.95 12.64 7.66
CA PRO A 208 -12.50 12.78 7.67
C PRO A 208 -12.02 13.17 9.07
N ILE A 209 -10.85 12.70 9.47
CA ILE A 209 -10.15 13.25 10.65
C ILE A 209 -9.75 14.69 10.31
N ASN A 210 -10.16 15.63 11.16
CA ASN A 210 -9.91 17.04 10.97
C ASN A 210 -9.10 17.60 12.15
N PRO A 211 -7.75 17.59 12.11
CA PRO A 211 -6.92 18.09 13.19
C PRO A 211 -7.00 19.62 13.28
N GLN A 212 -6.79 20.17 14.48
CA GLN A 212 -6.81 21.62 14.72
C GLN A 212 -5.71 22.34 13.95
N THR A 213 -4.52 21.75 13.87
CA THR A 213 -3.41 22.27 13.06
C THR A 213 -3.27 21.40 11.82
N SER A 214 -3.25 22.00 10.63
CA SER A 214 -3.05 21.24 9.40
C SER A 214 -1.66 20.58 9.40
N CYS A 215 -1.56 19.38 8.82
CA CYS A 215 -0.29 18.67 8.72
C CYS A 215 0.81 19.52 8.06
N ALA A 216 0.47 20.29 7.04
CA ALA A 216 1.42 21.14 6.34
C ALA A 216 2.02 22.23 7.25
N VAL A 217 1.21 22.85 8.10
CA VAL A 217 1.67 23.86 9.07
C VAL A 217 2.53 23.22 10.15
N ALA A 218 2.07 22.13 10.75
CA ALA A 218 2.80 21.41 11.77
C ALA A 218 4.17 20.89 11.25
N MET A 219 4.19 20.24 10.06
CA MET A 219 5.44 19.79 9.45
C MET A 219 6.40 20.95 9.14
N SER A 220 5.88 22.14 8.75
CA SER A 220 6.71 23.33 8.56
C SER A 220 7.37 23.79 9.86
N GLU A 221 6.61 23.78 10.95
CA GLU A 221 7.11 24.13 12.29
C GLU A 221 8.19 23.15 12.74
N TRP A 222 7.91 21.86 12.70
CA TRP A 222 8.86 20.82 13.11
C TRP A 222 10.17 20.83 12.30
N LEU A 223 10.09 21.08 10.99
CA LEU A 223 11.26 21.19 10.13
C LEU A 223 12.05 22.49 10.40
N SER A 224 11.37 23.59 10.72
CA SER A 224 12.01 24.89 10.96
C SER A 224 12.66 24.96 12.34
N SER A 225 11.96 24.50 13.39
CA SER A 225 12.46 24.47 14.76
C SER A 225 13.44 23.31 15.02
N GLN A 226 13.36 22.24 14.24
CA GLN A 226 14.02 20.96 14.48
C GLN A 226 13.56 20.29 15.79
N GLU A 227 12.37 20.64 16.25
CA GLU A 227 11.74 20.10 17.44
C GLU A 227 10.51 19.28 17.03
N PRO A 228 10.64 17.97 16.80
CA PRO A 228 9.50 17.10 16.53
C PRO A 228 8.60 17.01 17.78
N PRO A 229 7.32 16.66 17.63
CA PRO A 229 6.42 16.48 18.77
C PRO A 229 6.90 15.31 19.66
N ALA A 230 6.48 15.34 20.93
CA ALA A 230 6.87 14.32 21.90
C ALA A 230 6.56 12.89 21.40
N GLY A 231 7.52 12.00 21.52
CA GLY A 231 7.40 10.62 21.04
C GLY A 231 7.69 10.41 19.55
N PHE A 232 7.95 11.48 18.79
CA PHE A 232 8.28 11.39 17.36
C PHE A 232 9.72 11.85 17.10
N THR A 233 10.28 11.35 16.00
CA THR A 233 11.54 11.82 15.43
C THR A 233 11.37 12.12 13.96
N ILE A 234 12.09 13.13 13.45
CA ILE A 234 12.13 13.45 12.02
C ILE A 234 13.17 12.56 11.36
N ASP A 235 12.76 11.88 10.29
CA ASP A 235 13.62 11.02 9.50
C ASP A 235 14.23 11.76 8.29
N ARG A 236 14.83 11.02 7.37
CA ARG A 236 15.67 11.53 6.28
C ARG A 236 14.95 11.68 4.93
N GLU A 237 13.63 11.87 4.92
CA GLU A 237 12.85 12.05 3.68
C GLU A 237 11.81 13.16 3.89
N CYS A 238 11.83 14.19 3.00
CA CYS A 238 10.73 15.14 2.92
C CYS A 238 10.50 15.63 1.50
N GLU A 239 9.29 16.14 1.24
CA GLU A 239 8.92 16.80 0.00
C GLU A 239 8.34 18.17 0.32
N LEU A 240 8.93 19.23 -0.25
CA LEU A 240 8.49 20.60 -0.13
C LEU A 240 7.98 21.07 -1.48
N LYS A 241 6.83 21.75 -1.53
CA LYS A 241 6.20 22.22 -2.75
C LYS A 241 5.85 23.68 -2.66
N SER A 242 6.10 24.44 -3.72
CA SER A 242 5.67 25.83 -3.85
C SER A 242 4.16 25.87 -4.07
N PRO A 243 3.42 26.76 -3.35
CA PRO A 243 1.98 26.95 -3.54
C PRO A 243 1.65 27.78 -4.80
N ASP A 244 2.64 28.44 -5.41
CA ASP A 244 2.50 29.27 -6.59
C ASP A 244 2.20 28.46 -7.88
N GLU A 245 2.00 29.16 -8.99
CA GLU A 245 1.70 28.54 -10.29
C GLU A 245 2.81 27.61 -10.79
N THR A 246 4.07 27.84 -10.39
CA THR A 246 5.22 27.02 -10.81
C THR A 246 5.14 25.62 -10.21
N LYS A 247 4.49 25.47 -9.05
CA LYS A 247 4.40 24.20 -8.28
C LYS A 247 5.77 23.51 -8.14
N ALA A 248 6.83 24.31 -8.01
CA ALA A 248 8.19 23.81 -7.89
C ALA A 248 8.30 22.87 -6.68
N VAL A 249 8.96 21.72 -6.88
CA VAL A 249 9.08 20.66 -5.87
C VAL A 249 10.54 20.40 -5.55
N VAL A 250 10.86 20.36 -4.25
CA VAL A 250 12.15 19.90 -3.73
C VAL A 250 11.91 18.63 -2.94
N ARG A 251 12.73 17.60 -3.18
CA ARG A 251 12.66 16.31 -2.50
C ARG A 251 14.00 15.97 -1.91
N TYR A 252 14.00 15.72 -0.63
CA TYR A 252 15.12 15.13 0.10
C TYR A 252 14.82 13.66 0.33
N SER A 253 15.77 12.81 0.00
CA SER A 253 15.66 11.37 0.22
C SER A 253 16.98 10.84 0.76
N ARG A 254 16.93 10.16 1.90
CA ARG A 254 18.10 9.66 2.67
C ARG A 254 19.09 10.78 3.02
N HIS A 255 18.61 12.00 3.17
CA HIS A 255 19.39 13.20 3.45
C HIS A 255 19.03 13.76 4.82
N ALA A 256 20.00 14.30 5.56
CA ALA A 256 19.74 15.02 6.80
C ALA A 256 18.82 16.22 6.52
N LEU A 257 17.84 16.49 7.39
CA LEU A 257 16.88 17.58 7.24
C LEU A 257 17.12 18.74 8.21
N ASP A 258 18.12 18.61 9.10
CA ASP A 258 18.57 19.62 10.05
C ASP A 258 19.53 20.66 9.44
N ILE A 259 19.34 20.99 8.18
CA ILE A 259 20.16 21.90 7.38
C ILE A 259 19.43 23.21 7.08
N ASP A 260 20.22 24.29 6.96
CA ASP A 260 19.69 25.64 6.67
C ASP A 260 18.93 25.71 5.33
N GLU A 261 19.30 24.88 4.36
CA GLU A 261 18.62 24.84 3.06
C GLU A 261 17.15 24.46 3.18
N VAL A 262 16.80 23.51 4.03
CA VAL A 262 15.39 23.13 4.30
C VAL A 262 14.63 24.32 4.89
N ARG A 263 15.22 25.00 5.89
CA ARG A 263 14.63 26.20 6.52
C ARG A 263 14.46 27.32 5.50
N GLN A 264 15.45 27.56 4.61
CA GLN A 264 15.36 28.57 3.55
C GLN A 264 14.22 28.27 2.57
N HIS A 265 14.00 27.02 2.22
CA HIS A 265 12.88 26.63 1.36
C HIS A 265 11.53 26.94 2.03
N ILE A 266 11.38 26.67 3.31
CA ILE A 266 10.16 26.96 4.07
C ILE A 266 9.98 28.48 4.19
N THR A 267 11.03 29.22 4.55
CA THR A 267 11.00 30.68 4.66
C THR A 267 10.67 31.35 3.32
N SER A 268 11.09 30.75 2.20
CA SER A 268 10.73 31.22 0.85
C SER A 268 9.32 30.81 0.40
N GLY A 269 8.51 30.25 1.30
CA GLY A 269 7.09 29.96 1.09
C GLY A 269 6.79 28.56 0.55
N LYS A 270 7.77 27.64 0.46
CA LYS A 270 7.46 26.25 0.14
C LYS A 270 6.86 25.55 1.35
N VAL A 271 5.87 24.70 1.10
CA VAL A 271 5.09 23.99 2.11
C VAL A 271 5.43 22.51 2.05
N PRO A 272 5.68 21.83 3.19
CA PRO A 272 5.86 20.41 3.23
C PRO A 272 4.59 19.67 2.80
N THR A 273 4.72 18.77 1.85
CA THR A 273 3.65 17.87 1.40
C THR A 273 3.86 16.46 1.92
N LYS A 274 5.10 16.13 2.31
CA LYS A 274 5.45 14.84 2.91
C LYS A 274 6.61 15.01 3.88
N LEU A 275 6.55 14.29 5.01
CA LEU A 275 7.62 14.21 6.00
C LEU A 275 7.71 12.78 6.53
N ALA A 276 8.90 12.18 6.44
CA ALA A 276 9.15 10.90 7.08
C ALA A 276 9.44 11.11 8.57
N MET A 277 8.80 10.27 9.38
CA MET A 277 8.87 10.32 10.84
C MET A 277 8.91 8.91 11.41
N THR A 278 9.46 8.78 12.60
CA THR A 278 9.39 7.55 13.41
C THR A 278 8.73 7.87 14.75
N TRP A 279 7.73 7.08 15.12
CA TRP A 279 7.02 7.16 16.39
C TRP A 279 7.55 6.13 17.38
N GLY A 280 7.90 6.57 18.58
CA GLY A 280 8.33 5.73 19.72
C GLY A 280 9.55 4.82 19.44
N GLY A 281 10.30 5.05 18.35
CA GLY A 281 11.30 4.10 17.88
C GLY A 281 10.73 2.77 17.39
N ARG A 282 9.41 2.68 17.19
CA ARG A 282 8.67 1.45 16.89
C ARG A 282 8.04 1.42 15.50
N VAL A 283 7.50 2.54 15.02
CA VAL A 283 6.85 2.63 13.72
C VAL A 283 7.42 3.79 12.93
N SER A 284 8.03 3.51 11.77
CA SER A 284 8.41 4.55 10.82
C SER A 284 7.33 4.70 9.74
N PHE A 285 7.12 5.92 9.27
CA PHE A 285 6.07 6.24 8.30
C PHE A 285 6.34 7.56 7.58
N LEU A 286 5.59 7.81 6.53
CA LEU A 286 5.58 9.07 5.79
C LEU A 286 4.24 9.77 6.02
N LEU A 287 4.23 10.89 6.74
CA LEU A 287 3.07 11.75 6.92
C LEU A 287 2.87 12.62 5.68
N THR A 288 1.62 12.76 5.22
CA THR A 288 1.27 13.67 4.12
C THR A 288 0.54 14.92 4.64
N ASP A 289 0.49 15.97 3.81
CA ASP A 289 -0.26 17.20 4.07
C ASP A 289 -1.78 16.99 4.23
N THR A 290 -2.30 15.86 3.75
CA THR A 290 -3.72 15.44 3.84
C THR A 290 -3.99 14.41 4.94
N PHE A 291 -3.16 14.34 5.97
CA PHE A 291 -3.29 13.40 7.09
C PHE A 291 -3.35 11.92 6.66
N GLN A 292 -2.57 11.54 5.65
CA GLN A 292 -2.41 10.14 5.27
C GLN A 292 -1.07 9.62 5.79
N ILE A 293 -1.06 8.45 6.39
CA ILE A 293 0.15 7.75 6.84
C ILE A 293 0.53 6.76 5.74
N LYS A 294 1.73 6.91 5.19
CA LYS A 294 2.22 6.07 4.08
C LYS A 294 3.53 5.39 4.43
N LYS A 295 3.87 4.35 3.69
CA LYS A 295 5.13 3.60 3.86
C LYS A 295 5.32 3.12 5.31
N ILE A 296 4.26 2.68 5.96
CA ILE A 296 4.34 2.17 7.34
C ILE A 296 5.32 1.00 7.39
N ALA A 297 6.28 1.08 8.30
CA ALA A 297 7.20 -0.01 8.61
C ALA A 297 7.32 -0.16 10.14
N PHE A 298 7.01 -1.34 10.62
CA PHE A 298 7.21 -1.72 12.02
C PHE A 298 8.68 -2.10 12.21
N LEU A 299 9.33 -1.47 13.19
CA LEU A 299 10.75 -1.68 13.48
C LEU A 299 10.97 -2.95 14.32
N GLU A 300 12.21 -3.44 14.38
CA GLU A 300 12.53 -4.74 15.00
C GLU A 300 12.03 -4.89 16.43
N GLY A 301 12.11 -3.85 17.24
CA GLY A 301 11.66 -3.87 18.64
C GLY A 301 10.15 -4.14 18.84
N VAL A 302 9.32 -4.01 17.79
CA VAL A 302 7.90 -4.32 17.86
C VAL A 302 7.63 -5.83 17.88
N PHE A 303 8.57 -6.62 17.31
CA PHE A 303 8.43 -8.07 17.14
C PHE A 303 9.17 -8.88 18.21
N GLU A 304 9.86 -8.22 19.16
CA GLU A 304 10.55 -8.88 20.26
C GLU A 304 9.57 -9.63 21.16
N GLY A 305 9.81 -10.92 21.37
CA GLY A 305 8.97 -11.78 22.23
C GLY A 305 7.76 -12.43 21.56
N THR A 306 7.55 -12.23 20.27
CA THR A 306 6.47 -12.93 19.55
C THR A 306 6.94 -14.29 19.04
N SER A 307 6.17 -15.36 19.33
CA SER A 307 6.45 -16.72 18.84
C SER A 307 6.35 -16.80 17.32
N GLN A 308 7.22 -17.62 16.71
CA GLN A 308 7.28 -17.81 15.25
C GLN A 308 6.37 -18.97 14.75
N GLU A 309 5.37 -19.38 15.52
CA GLU A 309 4.49 -20.45 15.11
C GLU A 309 3.61 -19.99 13.93
N LYS A 310 3.65 -20.77 12.84
CA LYS A 310 3.03 -20.42 11.56
C LYS A 310 1.50 -20.44 11.58
N GLU A 311 0.89 -21.11 12.53
CA GLU A 311 -0.57 -21.28 12.57
C GLU A 311 -1.32 -20.01 13.00
N ASP A 312 -0.68 -19.12 13.78
CA ASP A 312 -1.30 -17.89 14.29
C ASP A 312 -0.76 -16.60 13.61
N GLY A 313 -0.08 -16.72 12.47
CA GLY A 313 0.62 -15.59 11.82
C GLY A 313 -0.27 -14.39 11.53
N PHE A 314 -1.51 -14.61 11.07
CA PHE A 314 -2.46 -13.53 10.78
C PHE A 314 -2.88 -12.80 12.05
N ASP A 315 -3.21 -13.54 13.12
CA ASP A 315 -3.66 -12.94 14.39
C ASP A 315 -2.55 -12.15 15.04
N VAL A 316 -1.34 -12.71 15.09
CA VAL A 316 -0.17 -12.03 15.66
C VAL A 316 0.17 -10.77 14.85
N ASP A 317 0.27 -10.85 13.54
CA ASP A 317 0.58 -9.71 12.69
C ASP A 317 -0.51 -8.62 12.76
N THR A 318 -1.78 -9.02 12.82
CA THR A 318 -2.92 -8.11 12.99
C THR A 318 -2.90 -7.46 14.37
N ALA A 319 -2.71 -8.24 15.45
CA ALA A 319 -2.67 -7.70 16.81
C ALA A 319 -1.53 -6.70 16.99
N ILE A 320 -0.35 -6.98 16.43
CA ILE A 320 0.80 -6.07 16.45
C ILE A 320 0.48 -4.80 15.67
N ALA A 321 0.06 -4.93 14.42
CA ALA A 321 -0.19 -3.78 13.55
C ALA A 321 -1.28 -2.86 14.12
N THR A 322 -2.41 -3.43 14.55
CA THR A 322 -3.50 -2.65 15.13
C THR A 322 -3.13 -2.10 16.50
N GLY A 323 -2.38 -2.85 17.31
CA GLY A 323 -1.89 -2.42 18.62
C GLY A 323 -1.00 -1.19 18.56
N GLU A 324 -0.06 -1.15 17.62
CA GLU A 324 0.82 0.00 17.40
C GLU A 324 0.05 1.19 16.80
N LEU A 325 -0.75 0.96 15.77
CA LEU A 325 -1.52 2.03 15.13
C LEU A 325 -2.56 2.67 16.05
N ARG A 326 -3.14 1.90 16.98
CA ARG A 326 -4.07 2.43 18.01
C ARG A 326 -3.43 3.43 18.96
N GLN A 327 -2.13 3.38 19.14
CA GLN A 327 -1.39 4.33 19.96
C GLN A 327 -0.84 5.48 19.09
N LEU A 328 -0.29 5.15 17.93
CA LEU A 328 0.26 6.15 17.01
C LEU A 328 -0.79 7.15 16.51
N ILE A 329 -2.00 6.70 16.17
CA ILE A 329 -3.03 7.58 15.60
C ILE A 329 -3.47 8.67 16.59
N PRO A 330 -3.85 8.38 17.84
CA PRO A 330 -4.17 9.43 18.82
C PRO A 330 -2.99 10.35 19.14
N ASP A 331 -1.77 9.80 19.24
CA ASP A 331 -0.58 10.61 19.51
C ASP A 331 -0.30 11.58 18.37
N LEU A 332 -0.49 11.14 17.11
CA LEU A 332 -0.34 12.01 15.94
C LEU A 332 -1.43 13.09 15.89
N ILE A 333 -2.67 12.75 16.22
CA ILE A 333 -3.77 13.73 16.34
C ILE A 333 -3.45 14.76 17.45
N ALA A 334 -2.96 14.30 18.60
CA ALA A 334 -2.55 15.17 19.70
C ALA A 334 -1.39 16.10 19.29
N ALA A 335 -0.40 15.58 18.55
CA ALA A 335 0.71 16.36 17.98
C ALA A 335 0.25 17.45 17.00
N LEU A 336 -0.94 17.30 16.41
CA LEU A 336 -1.58 18.27 15.53
C LEU A 336 -2.59 19.17 16.28
N GLY A 337 -2.51 19.23 17.61
CA GLY A 337 -3.36 20.08 18.47
C GLY A 337 -4.69 19.46 18.86
N GLY A 338 -4.93 18.19 18.53
CA GLY A 338 -6.19 17.51 18.74
C GLY A 338 -7.11 17.55 17.52
N GLU A 339 -8.26 16.90 17.63
CA GLU A 339 -9.29 16.87 16.58
C GLU A 339 -10.30 18.01 16.82
N MET A 340 -10.70 18.71 15.76
CA MET A 340 -11.76 19.71 15.85
C MET A 340 -13.08 19.03 16.20
N ALA A 341 -13.85 19.62 17.12
CA ALA A 341 -15.20 19.13 17.41
C ALA A 341 -16.08 19.20 16.16
N ILE A 342 -16.78 18.11 15.90
CA ILE A 342 -17.71 17.97 14.77
C ILE A 342 -19.08 18.49 15.19
#